data_94e9095349b1ad162809d38e61150016
#
_entry.id   94e9095349b1ad162809d38e61150016
#
_cell.length_a   1.000
_cell.length_b   1.000
_cell.length_c   1.000
_cell.angle_alpha   90.00
_cell.angle_beta   90.00
_cell.angle_gamma   90.00
#
_symmetry.space_group_name_H-M   'P 1'
#
loop_
_entity.id
_entity.type
_entity.pdbx_description
1 polymer ?
#
loop_
_entity_poly.entity_id
_entity_poly.type
_entity_poly.pdbx_seq_one_letter_code
_entity_poly.pdbx_strand_id
1 'polypeptide(L)'
;MLILNFNNMKKVYIAFLSFAFALTSCEFDAGFEDMNVNPNAANNVAVANKFAKTVLDTSGGRYENWRNSLIYNSVLIQHYSTTASYWAGDKYFRYDSYATSLWDRNYPTAVKGIEDIINQLNQEGNSGSEMGIARILRVFIYHRLTDTHGDVPYSEAGKGYIDGILKPKYDAQQDIYMDMLKELEEAVAQIGSSSSMGNADAIFGGNTTKWKAFGNSMMLRLAMRMTKADAASAQAWAVKAISAGTMTSNDHLAAVTHTDGPEGINKNGHGEVFDVDSQMRLSATFESHLSGDPRLSVLFAPGSSNSVIVGMPNGSTSDSYVSATTGLTVPGVTDRHVYAQTHPALRGKDVPMVFQT
;
A
#
# COMPACT_ATOMS: atom_id res chain seq x y z
N MET A 1 -0.87 76.63 40.33
CA MET A 1 0.48 76.37 39.80
C MET A 1 0.83 74.94 40.18
N LEU A 2 0.60 73.97 39.27
CA LEU A 2 0.87 72.55 39.50
C LEU A 2 2.37 72.35 39.30
N ILE A 3 3.10 72.04 40.36
CA ILE A 3 4.50 71.63 40.30
C ILE A 3 4.49 70.16 39.93
N LEU A 4 4.64 69.86 38.64
CA LEU A 4 4.82 68.47 38.16
C LEU A 4 6.15 67.94 38.67
N ASN A 5 6.09 66.96 39.56
CA ASN A 5 7.23 66.36 40.25
C ASN A 5 8.12 65.65 39.19
N PHE A 6 9.39 66.08 39.02
CA PHE A 6 10.36 65.62 38.04
C PHE A 6 10.52 64.07 38.03
N ASN A 7 10.31 63.44 39.19
CA ASN A 7 10.33 61.97 39.29
C ASN A 7 9.13 61.27 38.63
N ASN A 8 7.98 61.90 38.55
CA ASN A 8 6.81 61.36 37.87
C ASN A 8 6.93 61.50 36.35
N MET A 9 7.57 62.57 35.87
CA MET A 9 7.87 62.73 34.46
C MET A 9 8.84 61.65 33.94
N LYS A 10 9.89 61.32 34.66
CA LYS A 10 10.82 60.23 34.30
C LYS A 10 10.07 58.86 34.20
N LYS A 11 9.17 58.57 35.11
CA LYS A 11 8.33 57.33 35.05
C LYS A 11 7.40 57.32 33.84
N VAL A 12 6.82 58.43 33.46
CA VAL A 12 5.99 58.57 32.27
C VAL A 12 6.82 58.40 31.01
N TYR A 13 8.02 58.98 30.92
CA TYR A 13 8.92 58.81 29.78
C TYR A 13 9.38 57.36 29.65
N ILE A 14 9.73 56.68 30.75
CA ILE A 14 10.12 55.25 30.73
C ILE A 14 8.94 54.38 30.30
N ALA A 15 7.72 54.65 30.80
CA ALA A 15 6.53 53.90 30.36
C ALA A 15 6.20 54.13 28.89
N PHE A 16 6.37 55.34 28.37
CA PHE A 16 6.16 55.67 26.95
C PHE A 16 7.22 55.05 26.07
N LEU A 17 8.52 55.03 26.48
CA LEU A 17 9.59 54.35 25.76
C LEU A 17 9.37 52.84 25.73
N SER A 18 8.92 52.22 26.87
CA SER A 18 8.63 50.77 26.91
C SER A 18 7.44 50.43 26.03
N PHE A 19 6.43 51.29 25.95
CA PHE A 19 5.27 51.12 25.08
C PHE A 19 5.64 51.29 23.60
N ALA A 20 6.52 52.21 23.25
CA ALA A 20 7.05 52.41 21.90
C ALA A 20 7.89 51.21 21.46
N PHE A 21 8.68 50.58 22.34
CA PHE A 21 9.42 49.35 22.08
C PHE A 21 8.50 48.12 21.91
N ALA A 22 7.36 48.05 22.62
CA ALA A 22 6.38 47.00 22.44
C ALA A 22 5.62 47.07 21.12
N LEU A 23 5.53 48.24 20.48
CA LEU A 23 4.89 48.43 19.17
C LEU A 23 5.79 48.03 17.99
N THR A 24 7.12 47.96 18.16
CA THR A 24 8.04 47.50 17.14
C THR A 24 8.28 45.99 17.13
N SER A 25 7.67 45.27 18.08
CA SER A 25 7.77 43.80 18.22
C SER A 25 6.88 43.02 17.25
N CYS A 26 6.05 43.70 16.43
CA CYS A 26 5.08 43.03 15.56
C CYS A 26 5.65 42.55 14.21
N GLU A 27 6.94 42.71 13.96
CA GLU A 27 7.57 42.22 12.71
C GLU A 27 8.61 41.14 12.94
N PHE A 28 8.60 40.48 14.12
CA PHE A 28 9.56 39.40 14.39
C PHE A 28 9.36 38.16 13.54
N ASP A 29 8.22 38.00 12.91
CA ASP A 29 7.86 36.92 11.95
C ASP A 29 7.85 37.37 10.49
N ALA A 30 8.20 38.63 10.18
CA ALA A 30 8.34 39.07 8.81
C ALA A 30 9.40 38.23 8.08
N GLY A 31 8.93 37.41 7.13
CA GLY A 31 9.78 36.47 6.37
C GLY A 31 9.80 35.03 6.87
N PHE A 32 9.13 34.66 7.98
CA PHE A 32 9.00 33.24 8.38
C PHE A 32 8.22 32.44 7.35
N GLU A 33 7.17 33.02 6.76
CA GLU A 33 6.42 32.39 5.69
C GLU A 33 7.31 32.11 4.48
N ASP A 34 8.12 33.10 4.06
CA ASP A 34 9.05 32.96 2.94
C ASP A 34 10.19 31.96 3.24
N MET A 35 10.69 31.92 4.48
CA MET A 35 11.69 30.94 4.90
C MET A 35 11.16 29.50 4.96
N ASN A 36 9.86 29.33 5.20
CA ASN A 36 9.19 28.03 5.22
C ASN A 36 8.75 27.56 3.83
N VAL A 37 8.80 28.43 2.81
CA VAL A 37 8.58 28.02 1.42
C VAL A 37 9.86 27.36 0.90
N ASN A 38 9.80 26.05 0.66
CA ASN A 38 10.90 25.36 -0.01
C ASN A 38 11.03 25.87 -1.46
N PRO A 39 12.08 26.64 -1.81
CA PRO A 39 12.23 27.20 -3.16
C PRO A 39 12.40 26.12 -4.24
N ASN A 40 12.72 24.88 -3.85
CA ASN A 40 12.83 23.71 -4.73
C ASN A 40 11.55 22.87 -4.75
N ALA A 41 10.49 23.27 -4.03
CA ALA A 41 9.21 22.59 -4.12
C ALA A 41 8.60 22.85 -5.51
N ALA A 42 8.30 21.78 -6.24
CA ALA A 42 7.58 21.89 -7.49
C ALA A 42 6.12 22.27 -7.19
N ASN A 43 5.78 23.52 -7.38
CA ASN A 43 4.46 24.10 -7.06
C ASN A 43 3.34 23.62 -8.01
N ASN A 44 3.67 22.95 -9.10
CA ASN A 44 2.66 22.47 -10.06
C ASN A 44 3.16 21.18 -10.74
N VAL A 45 3.09 20.08 -10.03
CA VAL A 45 3.44 18.77 -10.59
C VAL A 45 2.26 18.23 -11.40
N ALA A 46 2.50 17.91 -12.67
CA ALA A 46 1.48 17.33 -13.53
C ALA A 46 0.89 16.04 -12.92
N VAL A 47 -0.43 15.85 -13.04
CA VAL A 47 -1.15 14.66 -12.53
C VAL A 47 -0.48 13.36 -12.97
N ALA A 48 -0.02 13.28 -14.23
CA ALA A 48 0.67 12.12 -14.75
C ALA A 48 1.91 11.73 -13.93
N ASN A 49 2.74 12.69 -13.53
CA ASN A 49 3.94 12.43 -12.72
C ASN A 49 3.58 11.98 -11.29
N LYS A 50 2.56 12.60 -10.69
CA LYS A 50 2.03 12.18 -9.39
C LYS A 50 1.47 10.75 -9.47
N PHE A 51 0.79 10.43 -10.57
CA PHE A 51 0.22 9.12 -10.80
C PHE A 51 1.30 8.04 -10.88
N ALA A 52 2.36 8.24 -11.67
CA ALA A 52 3.50 7.32 -11.75
C ALA A 52 4.10 7.03 -10.37
N LYS A 53 4.33 8.07 -9.57
CA LYS A 53 4.82 7.94 -8.20
C LYS A 53 3.85 7.14 -7.31
N THR A 54 2.56 7.43 -7.39
CA THR A 54 1.53 6.76 -6.57
C THR A 54 1.39 5.28 -6.95
N VAL A 55 1.52 4.94 -8.23
CA VAL A 55 1.55 3.53 -8.69
C VAL A 55 2.75 2.79 -8.10
N LEU A 56 3.95 3.40 -8.10
CA LEU A 56 5.14 2.81 -7.49
C LEU A 56 4.98 2.66 -5.96
N ASP A 57 4.46 3.66 -5.27
CA ASP A 57 4.17 3.58 -3.83
C ASP A 57 3.15 2.46 -3.54
N THR A 58 2.17 2.27 -4.43
CA THR A 58 1.14 1.21 -4.31
C THR A 58 1.74 -0.19 -4.52
N SER A 59 2.73 -0.35 -5.40
CA SER A 59 3.43 -1.63 -5.58
C SER A 59 4.20 -2.04 -4.33
N GLY A 60 4.60 -1.07 -3.53
CA GLY A 60 5.28 -1.25 -2.27
C GLY A 60 6.77 -1.47 -2.40
N GLY A 61 7.53 -0.92 -1.47
CA GLY A 61 8.96 -1.14 -1.34
C GLY A 61 9.28 -2.41 -0.55
N ARG A 62 10.58 -2.62 -0.31
CA ARG A 62 11.09 -3.76 0.44
C ARG A 62 10.45 -3.92 1.83
N TYR A 63 10.22 -2.80 2.53
CA TYR A 63 9.84 -2.82 3.94
C TYR A 63 8.46 -3.44 4.19
N GLU A 64 7.42 -2.93 3.49
CA GLU A 64 6.06 -3.45 3.62
C GLU A 64 5.90 -4.82 2.99
N ASN A 65 6.55 -5.08 1.85
CA ASN A 65 6.51 -6.40 1.22
C ASN A 65 7.19 -7.46 2.09
N TRP A 66 8.30 -7.13 2.73
CA TRP A 66 8.96 -8.02 3.67
C TRP A 66 8.08 -8.34 4.88
N ARG A 67 7.61 -7.30 5.57
CA ARG A 67 6.92 -7.45 6.86
C ARG A 67 5.48 -7.91 6.69
N ASN A 68 4.68 -7.20 5.90
CA ASN A 68 3.26 -7.51 5.73
C ASN A 68 3.04 -8.72 4.83
N SER A 69 3.66 -8.74 3.63
CA SER A 69 3.37 -9.79 2.65
C SER A 69 4.07 -11.10 3.00
N LEU A 70 5.37 -11.09 3.28
CA LEU A 70 6.16 -12.29 3.45
C LEU A 70 6.16 -12.81 4.89
N ILE A 71 6.48 -11.97 5.89
CA ILE A 71 6.55 -12.41 7.30
C ILE A 71 5.18 -12.77 7.88
N TYR A 72 4.11 -12.07 7.46
CA TYR A 72 2.77 -12.33 7.97
C TYR A 72 1.89 -13.05 6.97
N ASN A 73 1.43 -12.39 5.91
CA ASN A 73 0.35 -12.92 5.09
C ASN A 73 0.69 -14.26 4.45
N SER A 74 1.89 -14.39 3.88
CA SER A 74 2.27 -15.60 3.15
C SER A 74 2.48 -16.82 4.06
N VAL A 75 2.92 -16.61 5.29
CA VAL A 75 3.13 -17.72 6.25
C VAL A 75 1.89 -18.01 7.08
N LEU A 76 1.03 -17.01 7.37
CA LEU A 76 -0.27 -17.23 8.01
C LEU A 76 -1.20 -18.10 7.15
N ILE A 77 -1.24 -17.85 5.83
CA ILE A 77 -2.02 -18.68 4.89
C ILE A 77 -1.26 -19.93 4.44
N GLN A 78 -0.10 -20.18 5.03
CA GLN A 78 0.72 -21.36 4.79
C GLN A 78 1.19 -21.55 3.33
N HIS A 79 1.43 -20.45 2.58
CA HIS A 79 2.14 -20.55 1.31
C HIS A 79 3.64 -20.78 1.54
N TYR A 80 4.18 -20.14 2.56
CA TYR A 80 5.57 -20.30 3.00
C TYR A 80 5.65 -20.79 4.42
N SER A 81 6.81 -21.33 4.76
CA SER A 81 7.24 -21.71 6.11
C SER A 81 8.65 -21.21 6.36
N THR A 82 9.04 -21.09 7.64
CA THR A 82 10.37 -20.60 8.03
C THR A 82 10.78 -21.10 9.41
N THR A 83 12.08 -21.27 9.63
CA THR A 83 12.66 -21.53 10.96
C THR A 83 13.10 -20.26 11.68
N ALA A 84 13.10 -19.11 11.01
CA ALA A 84 13.55 -17.86 11.60
C ALA A 84 12.56 -17.37 12.67
N SER A 85 13.07 -16.99 13.84
CA SER A 85 12.25 -16.59 14.98
C SER A 85 11.45 -15.32 14.73
N TYR A 86 12.00 -14.36 13.99
CA TYR A 86 11.34 -13.10 13.65
C TYR A 86 10.34 -13.21 12.48
N TRP A 87 10.34 -14.32 11.75
CA TRP A 87 9.32 -14.68 10.78
C TRP A 87 8.24 -15.52 11.46
N ALA A 88 7.49 -14.91 12.33
CA ALA A 88 6.69 -15.63 13.31
C ALA A 88 5.23 -15.82 12.91
N GLY A 89 4.83 -15.42 11.69
CA GLY A 89 3.44 -15.53 11.24
C GLY A 89 2.91 -16.97 11.25
N ASP A 90 3.69 -17.97 10.82
CA ASP A 90 3.31 -19.39 10.86
C ASP A 90 3.30 -20.01 12.26
N LYS A 91 3.78 -19.25 13.26
CA LYS A 91 3.73 -19.58 14.69
C LYS A 91 2.64 -18.77 15.42
N TYR A 92 1.85 -18.00 14.68
CA TYR A 92 0.79 -17.11 15.19
C TYR A 92 1.29 -16.11 16.24
N PHE A 93 2.55 -15.72 16.13
CA PHE A 93 3.14 -14.74 17.01
C PHE A 93 2.99 -13.34 16.45
N ARG A 94 2.51 -12.40 17.25
CA ARG A 94 2.24 -11.02 16.82
C ARG A 94 3.43 -10.10 17.10
N TYR A 95 3.92 -9.44 16.05
CA TYR A 95 4.82 -8.30 16.14
C TYR A 95 4.10 -7.06 15.57
N ASP A 96 3.67 -6.15 16.43
CA ASP A 96 2.87 -4.99 16.02
C ASP A 96 3.57 -4.14 14.95
N SER A 97 4.86 -3.84 15.13
CA SER A 97 5.65 -3.07 14.15
C SER A 97 5.78 -3.74 12.77
N TYR A 98 5.53 -5.05 12.66
CA TYR A 98 5.51 -5.76 11.39
C TYR A 98 4.09 -5.82 10.82
N ALA A 99 3.11 -6.05 11.68
CA ALA A 99 1.71 -6.10 11.29
C ALA A 99 1.20 -4.75 10.77
N THR A 100 1.72 -3.62 11.31
CA THR A 100 1.32 -2.27 10.89
C THR A 100 2.07 -1.77 9.66
N SER A 101 3.05 -2.49 9.14
CA SER A 101 3.95 -1.96 8.09
C SER A 101 3.22 -1.53 6.80
N LEU A 102 2.12 -2.19 6.43
CA LEU A 102 1.28 -1.75 5.31
C LEU A 102 0.61 -0.41 5.61
N TRP A 103 0.08 -0.24 6.82
CA TRP A 103 -0.52 1.00 7.29
C TRP A 103 0.48 2.15 7.28
N ASP A 104 1.62 1.94 7.95
CA ASP A 104 2.65 2.95 8.18
C ASP A 104 3.23 3.51 6.85
N ARG A 105 3.22 2.69 5.80
CA ARG A 105 3.71 3.12 4.48
C ARG A 105 2.61 3.65 3.58
N ASN A 106 1.46 3.00 3.52
CA ASN A 106 0.44 3.37 2.52
C ASN A 106 -0.24 4.69 2.84
N TYR A 107 -0.56 5.01 4.11
CA TYR A 107 -1.22 6.27 4.44
C TYR A 107 -0.39 7.51 4.09
N PRO A 108 0.90 7.61 4.46
CA PRO A 108 1.70 8.79 4.12
C PRO A 108 2.17 8.83 2.65
N THR A 109 2.02 7.76 1.89
CA THR A 109 2.48 7.69 0.48
C THR A 109 1.32 7.47 -0.49
N ALA A 110 0.89 6.23 -0.71
CA ALA A 110 -0.11 5.88 -1.72
C ALA A 110 -1.48 6.54 -1.48
N VAL A 111 -1.98 6.54 -0.23
CA VAL A 111 -3.25 7.18 0.14
C VAL A 111 -3.15 8.69 -0.05
N LYS A 112 -2.13 9.32 0.53
CA LYS A 112 -1.91 10.76 0.35
C LYS A 112 -1.77 11.13 -1.14
N GLY A 113 -1.02 10.32 -1.90
CA GLY A 113 -0.78 10.58 -3.32
C GLY A 113 -2.04 10.49 -4.16
N ILE A 114 -2.89 9.48 -3.93
CA ILE A 114 -4.11 9.31 -4.72
C ILE A 114 -5.17 10.35 -4.39
N GLU A 115 -5.32 10.73 -3.10
CA GLU A 115 -6.24 11.79 -2.70
C GLU A 115 -5.80 13.16 -3.24
N ASP A 116 -4.49 13.43 -3.29
CA ASP A 116 -3.95 14.65 -3.93
C ASP A 116 -4.21 14.69 -5.43
N ILE A 117 -4.07 13.57 -6.15
CA ILE A 117 -4.39 13.46 -7.58
C ILE A 117 -5.87 13.74 -7.82
N ILE A 118 -6.76 13.11 -7.08
CA ILE A 118 -8.21 13.30 -7.22
C ILE A 118 -8.59 14.74 -6.90
N ASN A 119 -8.02 15.33 -5.85
CA ASN A 119 -8.25 16.74 -5.53
C ASN A 119 -7.79 17.67 -6.65
N GLN A 120 -6.60 17.46 -7.22
CA GLN A 120 -6.10 18.28 -8.33
C GLN A 120 -6.99 18.14 -9.56
N LEU A 121 -7.41 16.92 -9.93
CA LEU A 121 -8.32 16.69 -11.06
C LEU A 121 -9.67 17.38 -10.86
N ASN A 122 -10.20 17.38 -9.62
CA ASN A 122 -11.42 18.12 -9.28
C ASN A 122 -11.23 19.63 -9.44
N GLN A 123 -10.11 20.18 -8.97
CA GLN A 123 -9.79 21.62 -9.12
C GLN A 123 -9.64 22.03 -10.59
N GLU A 124 -9.09 21.14 -11.42
CA GLU A 124 -8.94 21.34 -12.86
C GLU A 124 -10.25 21.12 -13.64
N GLY A 125 -11.34 20.68 -12.96
CA GLY A 125 -12.61 20.34 -13.61
C GLY A 125 -12.52 19.11 -14.52
N ASN A 126 -11.46 18.27 -14.34
CA ASN A 126 -11.27 17.05 -15.12
C ASN A 126 -12.09 15.90 -14.51
N SER A 127 -13.19 15.58 -15.18
CA SER A 127 -14.07 14.45 -14.83
C SER A 127 -13.98 13.30 -15.84
N GLY A 128 -12.91 13.23 -16.63
CA GLY A 128 -12.72 12.27 -17.70
C GLY A 128 -12.00 10.99 -17.28
N SER A 129 -11.27 10.43 -18.24
CA SER A 129 -10.56 9.15 -18.06
C SER A 129 -9.54 9.17 -16.93
N GLU A 130 -8.82 10.28 -16.75
CA GLU A 130 -7.81 10.44 -15.71
C GLU A 130 -8.44 10.29 -14.31
N MET A 131 -9.59 10.91 -14.10
CA MET A 131 -10.35 10.79 -12.85
C MET A 131 -10.82 9.34 -12.64
N GLY A 132 -11.39 8.70 -13.65
CA GLY A 132 -11.83 7.30 -13.56
C GLY A 132 -10.67 6.36 -13.24
N ILE A 133 -9.52 6.53 -13.88
CA ILE A 133 -8.28 5.77 -13.62
C ILE A 133 -7.81 5.98 -12.17
N ALA A 134 -7.76 7.23 -11.71
CA ALA A 134 -7.36 7.56 -10.35
C ALA A 134 -8.29 6.92 -9.31
N ARG A 135 -9.60 6.95 -9.51
CA ARG A 135 -10.60 6.33 -8.64
C ARG A 135 -10.46 4.81 -8.58
N ILE A 136 -10.18 4.13 -9.70
CA ILE A 136 -9.91 2.68 -9.70
C ILE A 136 -8.65 2.37 -8.89
N LEU A 137 -7.57 3.13 -9.06
CA LEU A 137 -6.34 2.95 -8.27
C LEU A 137 -6.60 3.25 -6.78
N ARG A 138 -7.41 4.24 -6.45
CA ARG A 138 -7.85 4.53 -5.08
C ARG A 138 -8.50 3.30 -4.44
N VAL A 139 -9.44 2.69 -5.11
CA VAL A 139 -10.07 1.46 -4.61
C VAL A 139 -9.04 0.34 -4.41
N PHE A 140 -8.09 0.17 -5.34
CA PHE A 140 -7.04 -0.84 -5.19
C PHE A 140 -6.17 -0.59 -3.94
N ILE A 141 -5.86 0.66 -3.61
CA ILE A 141 -5.09 1.02 -2.41
C ILE A 141 -5.89 0.70 -1.14
N TYR A 142 -7.12 1.16 -1.06
CA TYR A 142 -7.92 1.05 0.16
C TYR A 142 -8.44 -0.37 0.45
N HIS A 143 -8.74 -1.17 -0.60
CA HIS A 143 -9.18 -2.54 -0.35
C HIS A 143 -8.10 -3.37 0.36
N ARG A 144 -6.81 -3.14 0.05
CA ARG A 144 -5.70 -3.82 0.73
C ARG A 144 -5.60 -3.41 2.21
N LEU A 145 -5.86 -2.14 2.51
CA LEU A 145 -5.85 -1.62 3.88
C LEU A 145 -6.99 -2.21 4.71
N THR A 146 -8.22 -2.14 4.20
CA THR A 146 -9.38 -2.67 4.93
C THR A 146 -9.37 -4.20 5.01
N ASP A 147 -8.88 -4.91 3.98
CA ASP A 147 -8.72 -6.38 4.02
C ASP A 147 -7.71 -6.83 5.08
N THR A 148 -6.71 -5.99 5.37
CA THR A 148 -5.68 -6.32 6.36
C THR A 148 -6.08 -5.90 7.77
N HIS A 149 -6.80 -4.78 7.92
CA HIS A 149 -7.01 -4.12 9.22
C HIS A 149 -8.49 -4.02 9.65
N GLY A 150 -9.44 -4.36 8.78
CA GLY A 150 -10.89 -4.19 9.06
C GLY A 150 -11.34 -2.74 8.88
N ASP A 151 -11.94 -2.16 9.91
CA ASP A 151 -12.32 -0.74 9.92
C ASP A 151 -11.06 0.13 9.84
N VAL A 152 -11.04 1.09 8.93
CA VAL A 152 -9.88 1.97 8.69
C VAL A 152 -10.33 3.40 8.35
N PRO A 153 -9.49 4.41 8.51
CA PRO A 153 -9.73 5.73 7.92
C PRO A 153 -9.85 5.64 6.39
N TYR A 154 -10.99 6.03 5.86
CA TYR A 154 -11.30 5.93 4.43
C TYR A 154 -11.86 7.24 3.86
N SER A 155 -13.02 7.67 4.34
CA SER A 155 -13.73 8.84 3.78
C SER A 155 -13.01 10.17 4.02
N GLU A 156 -12.24 10.28 5.10
CA GLU A 156 -11.50 11.47 5.51
C GLU A 156 -9.97 11.32 5.38
N ALA A 157 -9.50 10.14 5.01
CA ALA A 157 -8.07 9.88 4.97
C ALA A 157 -7.34 10.63 3.84
N GLY A 158 -6.06 10.93 4.04
CA GLY A 158 -5.23 11.63 3.05
C GLY A 158 -5.51 13.13 2.91
N LYS A 159 -6.49 13.68 3.64
CA LYS A 159 -7.00 15.05 3.47
C LYS A 159 -6.42 16.07 4.46
N GLY A 160 -5.31 15.72 5.11
CA GLY A 160 -4.70 16.58 6.14
C GLY A 160 -4.38 17.99 5.65
N TYR A 161 -3.73 18.13 4.49
CA TYR A 161 -3.41 19.43 3.91
C TYR A 161 -4.46 19.94 2.92
N ILE A 162 -5.34 19.07 2.41
CA ILE A 162 -6.43 19.44 1.49
C ILE A 162 -7.55 20.13 2.26
N ASP A 163 -8.04 19.48 3.31
CA ASP A 163 -9.23 19.89 4.08
C ASP A 163 -8.92 20.18 5.56
N GLY A 164 -7.64 20.13 5.98
CA GLY A 164 -7.23 20.33 7.37
C GLY A 164 -7.59 19.17 8.31
N ILE A 165 -7.95 18.00 7.79
CA ILE A 165 -8.38 16.84 8.58
C ILE A 165 -7.16 16.06 9.07
N LEU A 166 -6.68 16.40 10.27
CA LEU A 166 -5.51 15.76 10.89
C LEU A 166 -5.84 14.48 11.65
N LYS A 167 -7.11 14.27 12.01
CA LYS A 167 -7.60 13.10 12.75
C LYS A 167 -8.80 12.50 12.01
N PRO A 168 -8.56 11.79 10.91
CA PRO A 168 -9.63 11.17 10.15
C PRO A 168 -10.35 10.11 11.00
N LYS A 169 -11.67 10.02 10.84
CA LYS A 169 -12.47 8.96 11.48
C LYS A 169 -12.17 7.60 10.87
N TYR A 170 -12.45 6.56 11.62
CA TYR A 170 -12.54 5.19 11.10
C TYR A 170 -13.92 4.99 10.48
N ASP A 171 -13.95 4.40 9.30
CA ASP A 171 -15.17 3.96 8.63
C ASP A 171 -15.29 2.44 8.78
N ALA A 172 -16.51 1.93 8.92
CA ALA A 172 -16.75 0.50 9.04
C ALA A 172 -16.41 -0.22 7.73
N GLN A 173 -15.78 -1.39 7.79
CA GLN A 173 -15.38 -2.17 6.61
C GLN A 173 -16.55 -2.43 5.67
N GLN A 174 -17.76 -2.68 6.21
CA GLN A 174 -18.96 -2.88 5.40
C GLN A 174 -19.26 -1.64 4.54
N ASP A 175 -19.22 -0.46 5.12
CA ASP A 175 -19.50 0.79 4.42
C ASP A 175 -18.41 1.10 3.37
N ILE A 176 -17.14 0.84 3.72
CA ILE A 176 -16.00 0.96 2.79
C ILE A 176 -16.21 0.06 1.57
N TYR A 177 -16.60 -1.20 1.77
CA TYR A 177 -16.81 -2.14 0.67
C TYR A 177 -17.94 -1.70 -0.26
N MET A 178 -19.05 -1.24 0.29
CA MET A 178 -20.19 -0.77 -0.49
C MET A 178 -19.85 0.50 -1.28
N ASP A 179 -19.11 1.42 -0.68
CA ASP A 179 -18.63 2.62 -1.36
C ASP A 179 -17.62 2.29 -2.46
N MET A 180 -16.63 1.41 -2.21
CA MET A 180 -15.67 0.97 -3.21
C MET A 180 -16.34 0.32 -4.43
N LEU A 181 -17.37 -0.50 -4.24
CA LEU A 181 -18.11 -1.12 -5.34
C LEU A 181 -18.83 -0.06 -6.20
N LYS A 182 -19.48 0.90 -5.56
CA LYS A 182 -20.12 2.02 -6.23
C LYS A 182 -19.09 2.91 -6.95
N GLU A 183 -17.98 3.21 -6.30
CA GLU A 183 -16.89 4.01 -6.87
C GLU A 183 -16.31 3.35 -8.12
N LEU A 184 -16.12 2.03 -8.13
CA LEU A 184 -15.65 1.30 -9.31
C LEU A 184 -16.66 1.37 -10.48
N GLU A 185 -17.94 1.20 -10.20
CA GLU A 185 -18.98 1.31 -11.23
C GLU A 185 -18.97 2.69 -11.89
N GLU A 186 -18.97 3.75 -11.08
CA GLU A 186 -18.94 5.12 -11.55
C GLU A 186 -17.63 5.45 -12.27
N ALA A 187 -16.49 5.02 -11.74
CA ALA A 187 -15.17 5.26 -12.31
C ALA A 187 -15.02 4.60 -13.68
N VAL A 188 -15.47 3.34 -13.84
CA VAL A 188 -15.47 2.64 -15.14
C VAL A 188 -16.36 3.35 -16.16
N ALA A 189 -17.55 3.81 -15.74
CA ALA A 189 -18.45 4.57 -16.61
C ALA A 189 -17.86 5.93 -17.05
N GLN A 190 -17.07 6.56 -16.19
CA GLN A 190 -16.42 7.84 -16.41
C GLN A 190 -15.28 7.79 -17.44
N ILE A 191 -14.60 6.64 -17.56
CA ILE A 191 -13.49 6.46 -18.51
C ILE A 191 -13.99 6.54 -19.96
N GLY A 192 -13.43 7.46 -20.74
CA GLY A 192 -13.68 7.63 -22.17
C GLY A 192 -12.91 6.67 -23.06
N SER A 193 -12.65 7.11 -24.29
CA SER A 193 -11.91 6.34 -25.30
C SER A 193 -10.38 6.56 -25.25
N SER A 194 -9.91 7.60 -24.58
CA SER A 194 -8.51 7.97 -24.49
C SER A 194 -8.16 8.52 -23.10
N SER A 195 -6.88 8.47 -22.75
CA SER A 195 -6.34 9.10 -21.53
C SER A 195 -5.03 9.82 -21.88
N SER A 196 -4.77 10.92 -21.19
CA SER A 196 -3.52 11.69 -21.29
C SER A 196 -2.40 11.15 -20.42
N MET A 197 -2.64 10.09 -19.62
CA MET A 197 -1.64 9.51 -18.71
C MET A 197 -0.42 8.95 -19.47
N GLY A 198 -0.62 8.34 -20.64
CA GLY A 198 0.46 7.81 -21.47
C GLY A 198 1.44 6.93 -20.67
N ASN A 199 2.72 7.09 -20.93
CA ASN A 199 3.79 6.31 -20.26
C ASN A 199 3.93 6.58 -18.75
N ALA A 200 3.29 7.60 -18.21
CA ALA A 200 3.26 7.81 -16.77
C ALA A 200 2.36 6.79 -16.04
N ASP A 201 1.42 6.17 -16.77
CA ASP A 201 0.70 4.99 -16.31
C ASP A 201 1.56 3.74 -16.49
N ALA A 202 2.31 3.38 -15.46
CA ALA A 202 3.20 2.22 -15.45
C ALA A 202 2.46 0.86 -15.47
N ILE A 203 1.12 0.85 -15.42
CA ILE A 203 0.31 -0.38 -15.44
C ILE A 203 -0.15 -0.70 -16.86
N PHE A 204 -0.78 0.24 -17.54
CA PHE A 204 -1.40 0.00 -18.86
C PHE A 204 -1.03 1.02 -19.94
N GLY A 205 -0.12 1.97 -19.64
CA GLY A 205 0.29 2.99 -20.61
C GLY A 205 -0.84 3.92 -21.05
N GLY A 206 -1.82 4.17 -20.19
CA GLY A 206 -2.99 4.99 -20.48
C GLY A 206 -4.09 4.26 -21.30
N ASN A 207 -4.00 2.93 -21.43
CA ASN A 207 -5.01 2.14 -22.16
C ASN A 207 -6.33 2.07 -21.40
N THR A 208 -7.30 2.83 -21.84
CA THR A 208 -8.61 2.96 -21.20
C THR A 208 -9.43 1.68 -21.19
N THR A 209 -9.31 0.84 -22.24
CA THR A 209 -10.00 -0.45 -22.31
C THR A 209 -9.50 -1.41 -21.24
N LYS A 210 -8.18 -1.46 -21.03
CA LYS A 210 -7.59 -2.29 -19.97
C LYS A 210 -7.96 -1.77 -18.58
N TRP A 211 -8.00 -0.45 -18.38
CA TRP A 211 -8.43 0.15 -17.12
C TRP A 211 -9.90 -0.17 -16.79
N LYS A 212 -10.80 -0.13 -17.80
CA LYS A 212 -12.20 -0.56 -17.61
C LYS A 212 -12.29 -2.02 -17.19
N ALA A 213 -11.59 -2.90 -17.90
CA ALA A 213 -11.55 -4.32 -17.58
C ALA A 213 -10.97 -4.59 -16.18
N PHE A 214 -9.93 -3.86 -15.79
CA PHE A 214 -9.36 -3.91 -14.44
C PHE A 214 -10.35 -3.44 -13.37
N GLY A 215 -11.02 -2.31 -13.58
CA GLY A 215 -12.05 -1.79 -12.65
C GLY A 215 -13.20 -2.80 -12.45
N ASN A 216 -13.70 -3.40 -13.53
CA ASN A 216 -14.73 -4.45 -13.46
C ASN A 216 -14.20 -5.71 -12.76
N SER A 217 -12.94 -6.10 -12.97
CA SER A 217 -12.34 -7.25 -12.28
C SER A 217 -12.13 -6.98 -10.79
N MET A 218 -11.80 -5.74 -10.41
CA MET A 218 -11.77 -5.32 -9.01
C MET A 218 -13.16 -5.37 -8.38
N MET A 219 -14.20 -4.95 -9.10
CA MET A 219 -15.60 -5.06 -8.64
C MET A 219 -15.97 -6.53 -8.40
N LEU A 220 -15.61 -7.44 -9.31
CA LEU A 220 -15.80 -8.88 -9.14
C LEU A 220 -15.03 -9.42 -7.93
N ARG A 221 -13.77 -9.00 -7.75
CA ARG A 221 -12.94 -9.39 -6.60
C ARG A 221 -13.59 -9.01 -5.27
N LEU A 222 -14.05 -7.76 -5.14
CA LEU A 222 -14.71 -7.27 -3.93
C LEU A 222 -16.03 -8.02 -3.69
N ALA A 223 -16.84 -8.22 -4.72
CA ALA A 223 -18.09 -8.98 -4.64
C ALA A 223 -17.85 -10.42 -4.12
N MET A 224 -16.86 -11.12 -4.68
CA MET A 224 -16.54 -12.50 -4.27
C MET A 224 -16.05 -12.57 -2.82
N ARG A 225 -15.42 -11.53 -2.28
CA ARG A 225 -15.02 -11.48 -0.86
C ARG A 225 -16.21 -11.32 0.09
N MET A 226 -17.32 -10.75 -0.37
CA MET A 226 -18.54 -10.54 0.41
C MET A 226 -19.45 -11.78 0.51
N THR A 227 -19.16 -12.86 -0.17
CA THR A 227 -20.06 -14.03 -0.33
C THR A 227 -20.57 -14.64 0.99
N LYS A 228 -19.81 -14.52 2.08
CA LYS A 228 -20.22 -14.99 3.41
C LYS A 228 -20.81 -13.89 4.29
N ALA A 229 -20.46 -12.63 4.03
CA ALA A 229 -20.95 -11.50 4.82
C ALA A 229 -22.31 -10.99 4.31
N ASP A 230 -22.45 -10.87 2.98
CA ASP A 230 -23.67 -10.43 2.28
C ASP A 230 -23.75 -11.13 0.91
N ALA A 231 -24.33 -12.33 0.90
CA ALA A 231 -24.42 -13.15 -0.31
C ALA A 231 -25.29 -12.51 -1.41
N ALA A 232 -26.33 -11.75 -1.04
CA ALA A 232 -27.22 -11.12 -2.00
C ALA A 232 -26.52 -9.97 -2.74
N SER A 233 -25.86 -9.07 -2.03
CA SER A 233 -25.05 -8.01 -2.61
C SER A 233 -23.86 -8.58 -3.40
N ALA A 234 -23.19 -9.61 -2.88
CA ALA A 234 -22.10 -10.29 -3.58
C ALA A 234 -22.53 -10.81 -4.95
N GLN A 235 -23.67 -11.50 -5.03
CA GLN A 235 -24.23 -12.00 -6.29
C GLN A 235 -24.58 -10.86 -7.24
N ALA A 236 -25.28 -9.83 -6.78
CA ALA A 236 -25.70 -8.70 -7.61
C ALA A 236 -24.48 -7.98 -8.23
N TRP A 237 -23.47 -7.68 -7.42
CA TRP A 237 -22.26 -7.01 -7.90
C TRP A 237 -21.38 -7.90 -8.80
N ALA A 238 -21.30 -9.20 -8.52
CA ALA A 238 -20.56 -10.14 -9.37
C ALA A 238 -21.19 -10.23 -10.78
N VAL A 239 -22.53 -10.38 -10.86
CA VAL A 239 -23.24 -10.39 -12.14
C VAL A 239 -23.02 -9.09 -12.91
N LYS A 240 -23.12 -7.94 -12.23
CA LYS A 240 -22.87 -6.62 -12.83
C LYS A 240 -21.44 -6.52 -13.40
N ALA A 241 -20.44 -6.90 -12.61
CA ALA A 241 -19.04 -6.85 -13.00
C ALA A 241 -18.75 -7.72 -14.23
N ILE A 242 -19.23 -8.97 -14.24
CA ILE A 242 -19.05 -9.90 -15.36
C ILE A 242 -19.73 -9.36 -16.64
N SER A 243 -20.95 -8.84 -16.50
CA SER A 243 -21.69 -8.29 -17.64
C SER A 243 -21.04 -7.04 -18.22
N ALA A 244 -20.32 -6.26 -17.41
CA ALA A 244 -19.59 -5.06 -17.83
C ALA A 244 -18.26 -5.37 -18.53
N GLY A 245 -17.78 -6.61 -18.45
CA GLY A 245 -16.54 -7.07 -19.10
C GLY A 245 -15.32 -6.98 -18.18
N THR A 246 -14.94 -8.13 -17.62
CA THR A 246 -13.74 -8.29 -16.80
C THR A 246 -12.50 -8.62 -17.63
N MET A 247 -11.34 -8.69 -17.00
CA MET A 247 -10.10 -9.18 -17.62
C MET A 247 -10.27 -10.66 -17.99
N THR A 248 -9.94 -11.03 -19.22
CA THR A 248 -10.17 -12.38 -19.77
C THR A 248 -8.94 -13.00 -20.43
N SER A 249 -7.83 -12.27 -20.46
CA SER A 249 -6.56 -12.77 -21.02
C SER A 249 -5.37 -12.18 -20.29
N ASN A 250 -4.20 -12.81 -20.45
CA ASN A 250 -2.93 -12.30 -19.92
C ASN A 250 -2.52 -10.94 -20.51
N ASP A 251 -3.08 -10.54 -21.66
CA ASP A 251 -2.85 -9.21 -22.25
C ASP A 251 -3.46 -8.08 -21.39
N HIS A 252 -4.39 -8.42 -20.51
CA HIS A 252 -5.00 -7.49 -19.54
C HIS A 252 -4.29 -7.48 -18.20
N LEU A 253 -3.17 -8.19 -18.04
CA LEU A 253 -2.46 -8.29 -16.78
C LEU A 253 -2.16 -6.90 -16.22
N ALA A 254 -2.72 -6.58 -15.04
CA ALA A 254 -2.43 -5.35 -14.32
C ALA A 254 -1.14 -5.53 -13.52
N ALA A 255 -0.03 -5.07 -14.06
CA ALA A 255 1.28 -5.23 -13.45
C ALA A 255 2.13 -3.97 -13.62
N VAL A 256 2.92 -3.68 -12.59
CA VAL A 256 3.95 -2.64 -12.64
C VAL A 256 5.27 -3.29 -13.05
N THR A 257 5.86 -2.80 -14.12
CA THR A 257 7.21 -3.22 -14.54
C THR A 257 8.24 -2.52 -13.66
N HIS A 258 9.09 -3.32 -13.04
CA HIS A 258 10.19 -2.86 -12.20
C HIS A 258 11.54 -2.95 -12.91
N THR A 259 12.56 -2.29 -12.36
CA THR A 259 13.93 -2.31 -12.88
C THR A 259 14.92 -2.48 -11.74
N ASP A 260 16.05 -3.13 -12.00
CA ASP A 260 17.17 -3.21 -11.04
C ASP A 260 18.13 -2.02 -11.17
N GLY A 261 17.57 -0.81 -11.36
CA GLY A 261 18.36 0.41 -11.47
C GLY A 261 19.09 0.79 -10.18
N PRO A 262 20.14 1.66 -10.26
CA PRO A 262 20.99 2.02 -9.12
C PRO A 262 20.22 2.76 -8.01
N GLU A 263 19.19 3.51 -8.37
CA GLU A 263 18.46 4.39 -7.44
C GLU A 263 17.50 3.65 -6.50
N GLY A 264 17.21 2.37 -6.72
CA GLY A 264 16.33 1.58 -5.87
C GLY A 264 14.85 1.96 -5.88
N ILE A 265 14.48 3.07 -6.54
CA ILE A 265 13.12 3.65 -6.49
C ILE A 265 12.11 2.77 -7.21
N ASN A 266 12.53 2.06 -8.24
CA ASN A 266 11.66 1.24 -9.07
C ASN A 266 11.97 -0.25 -8.96
N LYS A 267 12.49 -0.72 -7.85
CA LYS A 267 12.74 -2.14 -7.62
C LYS A 267 11.49 -2.84 -7.10
N ASN A 268 11.31 -4.10 -7.49
CA ASN A 268 10.30 -4.95 -6.87
C ASN A 268 10.68 -5.21 -5.40
N GLY A 269 9.79 -4.84 -4.48
CA GLY A 269 10.05 -4.96 -3.05
C GLY A 269 10.24 -6.40 -2.57
N HIS A 270 9.57 -7.39 -3.18
CA HIS A 270 9.82 -8.80 -2.89
C HIS A 270 11.21 -9.24 -3.37
N GLY A 271 11.63 -8.81 -4.58
CA GLY A 271 12.95 -9.08 -5.12
C GLY A 271 14.07 -8.54 -4.22
N GLU A 272 13.87 -7.32 -3.68
CA GLU A 272 14.81 -6.76 -2.71
C GLU A 272 14.89 -7.58 -1.41
N VAL A 273 13.77 -8.17 -0.96
CA VAL A 273 13.78 -9.06 0.21
C VAL A 273 14.55 -10.34 -0.09
N PHE A 274 14.32 -10.96 -1.25
CA PHE A 274 15.00 -12.20 -1.62
C PHE A 274 16.53 -12.06 -1.69
N ASP A 275 17.02 -10.85 -2.01
CA ASP A 275 18.46 -10.56 -2.03
C ASP A 275 19.09 -10.60 -0.63
N VAL A 276 18.37 -10.12 0.38
CA VAL A 276 18.92 -9.89 1.73
C VAL A 276 18.42 -10.87 2.78
N ASP A 277 17.27 -11.50 2.52
CA ASP A 277 16.60 -12.40 3.46
C ASP A 277 15.96 -13.58 2.75
N SER A 278 16.65 -14.69 2.74
CA SER A 278 16.24 -15.94 2.10
C SER A 278 15.71 -16.97 3.10
N GLN A 279 15.03 -16.54 4.18
CA GLN A 279 14.59 -17.46 5.24
C GLN A 279 13.42 -18.34 4.84
N MET A 280 12.54 -17.85 3.96
CA MET A 280 11.32 -18.55 3.58
C MET A 280 11.57 -19.79 2.71
N ARG A 281 10.73 -20.78 2.89
CA ARG A 281 10.66 -22.02 2.11
C ARG A 281 9.21 -22.29 1.70
N LEU A 282 9.01 -23.02 0.62
CA LEU A 282 7.68 -23.58 0.30
C LEU A 282 7.15 -24.32 1.52
N SER A 283 5.90 -24.10 1.89
CA SER A 283 5.30 -24.87 2.97
C SER A 283 4.86 -26.26 2.49
N ALA A 284 4.87 -27.24 3.40
CA ALA A 284 4.35 -28.57 3.12
C ALA A 284 2.85 -28.54 2.81
N THR A 285 2.10 -27.64 3.44
CA THR A 285 0.68 -27.44 3.16
C THR A 285 0.46 -26.99 1.73
N PHE A 286 1.20 -25.96 1.25
CA PHE A 286 1.02 -25.43 -0.11
C PHE A 286 1.54 -26.42 -1.16
N GLU A 287 2.63 -27.13 -0.89
CA GLU A 287 3.10 -28.22 -1.74
C GLU A 287 2.01 -29.26 -1.97
N SER A 288 1.33 -29.70 -0.89
CA SER A 288 0.26 -30.69 -0.99
C SER A 288 -0.92 -30.22 -1.85
N HIS A 289 -1.25 -28.91 -1.78
CA HIS A 289 -2.28 -28.30 -2.63
C HIS A 289 -1.88 -28.19 -4.09
N LEU A 290 -0.59 -28.09 -4.37
CA LEU A 290 -0.02 -28.03 -5.72
C LEU A 290 0.40 -29.41 -6.26
N SER A 291 0.07 -30.50 -5.55
CA SER A 291 0.40 -31.86 -5.99
C SER A 291 -0.24 -32.17 -7.34
N GLY A 292 0.58 -32.50 -8.34
CA GLY A 292 0.11 -32.72 -9.72
C GLY A 292 -0.18 -31.45 -10.52
N ASP A 293 -0.04 -30.26 -9.95
CA ASP A 293 -0.20 -28.99 -10.64
C ASP A 293 1.11 -28.60 -11.34
N PRO A 294 1.13 -28.35 -12.66
CA PRO A 294 2.34 -27.97 -13.38
C PRO A 294 2.94 -26.64 -12.94
N ARG A 295 2.17 -25.78 -12.26
CA ARG A 295 2.66 -24.51 -11.71
C ARG A 295 3.66 -24.70 -10.57
N LEU A 296 3.68 -25.85 -9.88
CA LEU A 296 4.59 -26.10 -8.77
C LEU A 296 6.06 -25.85 -9.18
N SER A 297 6.51 -26.41 -10.31
CA SER A 297 7.88 -26.25 -10.81
C SER A 297 8.17 -24.87 -11.42
N VAL A 298 7.13 -24.11 -11.76
CA VAL A 298 7.27 -22.72 -12.23
C VAL A 298 7.44 -21.77 -11.04
N LEU A 299 6.73 -22.03 -9.95
CA LEU A 299 6.73 -21.17 -8.75
C LEU A 299 7.91 -21.47 -7.82
N PHE A 300 8.34 -22.74 -7.75
CA PHE A 300 9.34 -23.19 -6.79
C PHE A 300 10.45 -24.02 -7.46
N ALA A 301 11.63 -23.88 -6.91
CA ALA A 301 12.77 -24.70 -7.25
C ALA A 301 13.19 -25.57 -6.04
N PRO A 302 13.81 -26.73 -6.24
CA PRO A 302 14.38 -27.54 -5.15
C PRO A 302 15.27 -26.72 -4.22
N GLY A 303 15.36 -27.13 -2.98
CA GLY A 303 16.34 -26.59 -2.05
C GLY A 303 17.77 -26.86 -2.52
N SER A 304 18.74 -26.06 -2.08
CA SER A 304 20.13 -26.20 -2.55
C SER A 304 20.80 -27.51 -2.12
N SER A 305 20.25 -28.20 -1.11
CA SER A 305 20.70 -29.53 -0.65
C SER A 305 19.77 -30.67 -1.14
N ASN A 306 18.92 -30.44 -2.12
CA ASN A 306 17.95 -31.43 -2.62
C ASN A 306 17.79 -31.35 -4.15
N SER A 307 17.37 -32.46 -4.76
CA SER A 307 17.06 -32.51 -6.21
C SER A 307 15.57 -32.48 -6.52
N VAL A 308 14.72 -32.54 -5.51
CA VAL A 308 13.25 -32.52 -5.65
C VAL A 308 12.64 -31.35 -4.88
N ILE A 309 11.46 -30.92 -5.30
CA ILE A 309 10.67 -29.91 -4.59
C ILE A 309 10.05 -30.58 -3.37
N VAL A 310 10.36 -30.07 -2.19
CA VAL A 310 9.82 -30.54 -0.89
C VAL A 310 9.46 -29.32 -0.05
N GLY A 311 8.24 -29.31 0.49
CA GLY A 311 7.76 -28.26 1.38
C GLY A 311 8.16 -28.47 2.82
N MET A 312 8.42 -27.36 3.52
CA MET A 312 8.79 -27.35 4.93
C MET A 312 7.54 -27.28 5.81
N PRO A 313 7.45 -28.07 6.90
CA PRO A 313 6.33 -27.98 7.83
C PRO A 313 6.21 -26.57 8.44
N ASN A 314 4.98 -26.02 8.50
CA ASN A 314 4.74 -24.75 9.18
C ASN A 314 4.93 -24.88 10.70
N GLY A 315 5.26 -23.76 11.34
CA GLY A 315 5.55 -23.72 12.77
C GLY A 315 6.91 -24.30 13.15
N SER A 316 7.76 -24.69 12.18
CA SER A 316 9.09 -25.27 12.42
C SER A 316 10.04 -24.28 13.08
N THR A 317 10.95 -24.80 13.89
CA THR A 317 12.10 -24.10 14.49
C THR A 317 13.40 -24.77 14.12
N SER A 318 14.56 -24.20 14.47
CA SER A 318 15.87 -24.84 14.24
C SER A 318 15.98 -26.19 14.97
N ASP A 319 15.39 -26.25 16.17
CA ASP A 319 15.45 -27.45 17.03
C ASP A 319 14.02 -27.91 17.35
N SER A 320 13.84 -29.24 17.43
CA SER A 320 12.59 -29.82 17.91
C SER A 320 12.43 -29.59 19.42
N TYR A 321 11.21 -29.20 19.84
CA TYR A 321 10.89 -29.12 21.27
C TYR A 321 9.40 -29.44 21.51
N VAL A 322 9.07 -29.79 22.75
CA VAL A 322 7.68 -29.97 23.17
C VAL A 322 7.18 -28.66 23.77
N SER A 323 6.11 -28.12 23.20
CA SER A 323 5.50 -26.89 23.71
C SER A 323 4.96 -27.09 25.13
N ALA A 324 5.45 -26.31 26.06
CA ALA A 324 4.98 -26.35 27.46
C ALA A 324 3.49 -25.96 27.60
N THR A 325 2.97 -25.19 26.66
CA THR A 325 1.58 -24.72 26.68
C THR A 325 0.60 -25.72 26.09
N THR A 326 0.97 -26.40 25.00
CA THR A 326 0.07 -27.29 24.26
C THR A 326 0.40 -28.77 24.41
N GLY A 327 1.57 -29.12 24.91
CA GLY A 327 2.09 -30.49 24.95
C GLY A 327 2.42 -31.08 23.57
N LEU A 328 2.29 -30.30 22.50
CA LEU A 328 2.58 -30.76 21.15
C LEU A 328 4.06 -30.62 20.81
N THR A 329 4.58 -31.58 20.05
CA THR A 329 5.96 -31.48 19.52
C THR A 329 6.00 -30.47 18.37
N VAL A 330 6.83 -29.44 18.50
CA VAL A 330 7.17 -28.51 17.42
C VAL A 330 8.30 -29.13 16.61
N PRO A 331 8.14 -29.29 15.28
CA PRO A 331 9.15 -29.91 14.43
C PRO A 331 10.44 -29.10 14.40
N GLY A 332 11.59 -29.80 14.55
CA GLY A 332 12.93 -29.25 14.31
C GLY A 332 13.32 -29.41 12.85
N VAL A 333 13.95 -28.42 12.30
CA VAL A 333 14.51 -28.41 10.94
C VAL A 333 16.00 -28.06 11.05
N THR A 334 16.86 -29.04 11.00
CA THR A 334 18.32 -28.90 11.13
C THR A 334 18.95 -28.32 9.86
N ASP A 335 18.41 -28.66 8.68
CA ASP A 335 18.85 -28.10 7.40
C ASP A 335 17.64 -27.60 6.57
N ARG A 336 17.40 -26.31 6.59
CA ARG A 336 16.37 -25.67 5.77
C ARG A 336 16.66 -25.72 4.28
N HIS A 337 17.90 -25.94 3.87
CA HIS A 337 18.32 -25.97 2.47
C HIS A 337 17.84 -27.21 1.71
N VAL A 338 17.32 -28.20 2.42
CA VAL A 338 16.60 -29.33 1.83
C VAL A 338 15.28 -28.91 1.20
N TYR A 339 14.63 -27.87 1.73
CA TYR A 339 13.28 -27.45 1.34
C TYR A 339 13.28 -26.44 0.18
N ALA A 340 12.26 -26.55 -0.66
CA ALA A 340 12.12 -25.77 -1.88
C ALA A 340 12.01 -24.26 -1.60
N GLN A 341 12.55 -23.50 -2.53
CA GLN A 341 12.57 -22.03 -2.50
C GLN A 341 11.72 -21.49 -3.66
N THR A 342 11.31 -20.21 -3.57
CA THR A 342 10.77 -19.48 -4.71
C THR A 342 11.71 -19.66 -5.91
N HIS A 343 11.15 -19.93 -7.08
CA HIS A 343 11.95 -20.12 -8.28
C HIS A 343 12.84 -18.89 -8.57
N PRO A 344 14.11 -19.04 -8.95
CA PRO A 344 15.02 -17.92 -9.17
C PRO A 344 14.47 -16.85 -10.12
N ALA A 345 13.75 -17.23 -11.16
CA ALA A 345 13.14 -16.30 -12.11
C ALA A 345 12.06 -15.37 -11.49
N LEU A 346 11.57 -15.68 -10.29
CA LEU A 346 10.57 -14.87 -9.56
C LEU A 346 11.18 -14.04 -8.44
N ARG A 347 12.49 -14.07 -8.25
CA ARG A 347 13.20 -13.39 -7.17
C ARG A 347 13.91 -12.11 -7.60
N GLY A 348 13.83 -11.73 -8.87
CA GLY A 348 14.48 -10.53 -9.40
C GLY A 348 13.85 -9.24 -8.89
N LYS A 349 14.66 -8.19 -8.77
CA LYS A 349 14.20 -6.83 -8.46
C LYS A 349 13.49 -6.18 -9.64
N ASP A 350 13.66 -6.74 -10.83
CA ASP A 350 13.04 -6.36 -12.09
C ASP A 350 11.79 -7.18 -12.45
N VAL A 351 11.43 -8.15 -11.61
CA VAL A 351 10.20 -8.93 -11.81
C VAL A 351 8.98 -8.02 -11.66
N PRO A 352 8.00 -8.08 -12.58
CA PRO A 352 6.79 -7.26 -12.47
C PRO A 352 6.00 -7.56 -11.20
N MET A 353 5.50 -6.50 -10.56
CA MET A 353 4.54 -6.64 -9.45
C MET A 353 3.13 -6.71 -10.02
N VAL A 354 2.49 -7.86 -9.86
CA VAL A 354 1.14 -8.11 -10.38
C VAL A 354 0.08 -7.64 -9.37
N PHE A 355 -0.79 -6.73 -9.80
CA PHE A 355 -1.93 -6.25 -9.02
C PHE A 355 -3.15 -7.14 -9.23
N GLN A 356 -3.39 -7.56 -10.46
CA GLN A 356 -4.52 -8.39 -10.85
C GLN A 356 -4.19 -9.18 -12.12
N THR A 357 -4.61 -10.43 -12.15
CA THR A 357 -4.58 -11.33 -13.32
C THR A 357 -5.97 -11.61 -13.81
#